data_ff45d5794910d688e14edf00191b64c1
#
_entry.id   ff45d5794910d688e14edf00191b64c1
#
_cell.length_a   1.000
_cell.length_b   1.000
_cell.length_c   1.000
_cell.angle_alpha   90.00
_cell.angle_beta   90.00
_cell.angle_gamma   90.00
#
_symmetry.space_group_name_H-M   'P 1'
#
loop_
_entity.id
_entity.type
_entity.pdbx_description
1 polymer ?
#
loop_
_entity_poly.entity_id
_entity_poly.type
_entity_poly.pdbx_seq_one_letter_code
_entity_poly.pdbx_strand_id
1 'polypeptide(L)' 'MRVYTLIELFRLTRAELLGLYRDIVNALAAMPDGDPERPVALANLQNIRRALARPHLVPR' A
#
# COMPACT_ATOMS: atom_id res chain seq x y z
N MET A 1 6.02 -7.46 8.74
CA MET A 1 5.68 -6.37 7.77
C MET A 1 5.54 -5.07 8.53
N ARG A 2 6.11 -4.02 8.01
CA ARG A 2 5.99 -2.70 8.65
C ARG A 2 4.96 -1.84 7.94
N VAL A 3 4.49 -0.82 8.62
CA VAL A 3 3.58 0.14 8.00
C VAL A 3 4.39 1.14 7.19
N TYR A 4 4.02 1.31 5.93
CA TYR A 4 4.63 2.33 5.07
C TYR A 4 3.93 3.66 5.30
N THR A 5 4.72 4.72 5.42
CA THR A 5 4.15 6.06 5.53
C THR A 5 3.74 6.57 4.17
N LEU A 6 2.84 7.55 4.16
CA LEU A 6 2.44 8.17 2.90
C LEU A 6 3.63 8.85 2.21
N ILE A 7 4.54 9.44 2.99
CA ILE A 7 5.71 10.09 2.42
C ILE A 7 6.56 9.08 1.66
N GLU A 8 6.76 7.90 2.24
CA GLU A 8 7.51 6.84 1.57
C GLU A 8 6.82 6.41 0.28
N LEU A 9 5.50 6.25 0.34
CA LEU A 9 4.74 5.79 -0.80
C LEU A 9 4.70 6.83 -1.92
N PHE A 10 4.71 8.11 -1.56
CA PHE A 10 4.71 9.18 -2.56
C PHE A 10 6.00 9.23 -3.36
N ARG A 11 7.05 8.59 -2.88
CA ARG A 11 8.32 8.52 -3.60
C ARG A 11 8.35 7.41 -4.63
N LEU A 12 7.36 6.53 -4.60
CA LEU A 12 7.29 5.41 -5.53
C LEU A 12 6.55 5.82 -6.79
N THR A 13 6.92 5.20 -7.90
CA THR A 13 6.16 5.37 -9.14
C THR A 13 4.82 4.67 -9.00
N ARG A 14 3.90 5.00 -9.90
CA ARG A 14 2.61 4.32 -9.92
C ARG A 14 2.78 2.81 -10.11
N ALA A 15 3.69 2.42 -11.01
CA ALA A 15 3.94 1.00 -11.25
C ALA A 15 4.47 0.31 -9.99
N GLU A 16 5.36 0.98 -9.26
CA GLU A 16 5.89 0.43 -8.01
C GLU A 16 4.80 0.31 -6.96
N LEU A 17 3.92 1.32 -6.86
CA LEU A 17 2.80 1.27 -5.93
C LEU A 17 1.85 0.12 -6.25
N LEU A 18 1.55 -0.09 -7.52
CA LEU A 18 0.66 -1.17 -7.93
C LEU A 18 1.28 -2.53 -7.65
N GLY A 19 2.59 -2.68 -7.89
CA GLY A 19 3.29 -3.91 -7.57
C GLY A 19 3.29 -4.19 -6.08
N LEU A 20 3.55 -3.18 -5.27
CA LEU A 20 3.52 -3.32 -3.82
C LEU A 20 2.12 -3.67 -3.33
N TYR A 21 1.10 -3.03 -3.88
CA TYR A 21 -0.28 -3.32 -3.55
C TYR A 21 -0.60 -4.79 -3.79
N ARG A 22 -0.24 -5.29 -4.98
CA ARG A 22 -0.49 -6.69 -5.33
C ARG A 22 0.23 -7.64 -4.39
N ASP A 23 1.49 -7.34 -4.07
CA ASP A 23 2.27 -8.19 -3.16
C ASP A 23 1.61 -8.27 -1.79
N ILE A 24 1.11 -7.16 -1.28
CA ILE A 24 0.46 -7.12 0.02
C ILE A 24 -0.88 -7.86 -0.03
N VAL A 25 -1.65 -7.70 -1.10
CA VAL A 25 -2.90 -8.43 -1.26
C VAL A 25 -2.64 -9.94 -1.26
N ASN A 26 -1.61 -10.38 -1.96
CA ASN A 26 -1.27 -11.80 -2.00
C ASN A 26 -0.84 -12.29 -0.63
N ALA A 27 -0.05 -11.51 0.09
CA ALA A 27 0.36 -11.87 1.45
C ALA A 27 -0.84 -11.94 2.38
N LEU A 28 -1.75 -10.97 2.28
CA LEU A 28 -2.94 -10.94 3.11
C LEU A 28 -3.83 -12.14 2.87
N ALA A 29 -3.96 -12.55 1.61
CA ALA A 29 -4.78 -13.71 1.26
C ALA A 29 -4.25 -15.00 1.90
N ALA A 30 -2.95 -15.06 2.16
CA ALA A 30 -2.33 -16.22 2.78
C ALA A 30 -2.30 -16.15 4.29
N MET A 31 -2.69 -15.03 4.88
CA MET A 31 -2.67 -14.87 6.33
C MET A 31 -3.91 -15.49 6.96
N PRO A 32 -3.74 -16.27 8.05
CA PRO A 32 -4.90 -16.76 8.78
C PRO A 32 -5.62 -15.61 9.49
N ASP A 33 -6.89 -15.83 9.78
CA ASP A 33 -7.64 -14.87 10.59
C ASP A 33 -6.96 -14.77 11.96
N GLY A 34 -6.85 -13.54 12.46
CA GLY A 34 -6.20 -13.32 13.75
C GLY A 34 -4.70 -13.18 13.65
N ASP A 35 -4.10 -13.31 12.47
CA ASP A 35 -2.68 -13.04 12.30
C ASP A 35 -2.42 -11.58 12.69
N PRO A 36 -1.45 -11.32 13.59
CA PRO A 36 -1.16 -9.95 14.01
C PRO A 36 -0.68 -9.05 12.87
N GLU A 37 -0.27 -9.62 11.76
CA GLU A 37 0.14 -8.84 10.59
C GLU A 37 -1.03 -8.40 9.72
N ARG A 38 -2.22 -8.98 9.90
CA ARG A 38 -3.36 -8.58 9.10
C ARG A 38 -3.70 -7.09 9.22
N PRO A 39 -3.78 -6.53 10.44
CA PRO A 39 -4.05 -5.09 10.56
C PRO A 39 -2.98 -4.23 9.88
N VAL A 40 -1.72 -4.66 9.96
CA VAL A 40 -0.63 -3.94 9.32
C VAL A 40 -0.77 -3.99 7.81
N ALA A 41 -1.08 -5.16 7.25
CA ALA A 41 -1.28 -5.31 5.82
C ALA A 41 -2.45 -4.45 5.34
N LEU A 42 -3.55 -4.44 6.08
CA LEU A 42 -4.72 -3.63 5.73
C LEU A 42 -4.40 -2.15 5.78
N ALA A 43 -3.64 -1.71 6.79
CA ALA A 43 -3.23 -0.31 6.88
C ALA A 43 -2.36 0.07 5.69
N ASN A 44 -1.46 -0.81 5.28
CA ASN A 44 -0.60 -0.57 4.12
C ASN A 44 -1.42 -0.47 2.84
N LEU A 45 -2.40 -1.35 2.65
CA LEU A 45 -3.27 -1.28 1.48
C LEU A 45 -4.01 0.04 1.43
N GLN A 46 -4.53 0.49 2.57
CA GLN A 46 -5.24 1.76 2.63
C GLN A 46 -4.33 2.93 2.27
N ASN A 47 -3.11 2.93 2.80
CA ASN A 47 -2.16 4.00 2.52
C ASN A 47 -1.73 3.99 1.05
N ILE A 48 -1.55 2.82 0.46
CA ILE A 48 -1.20 2.71 -0.95
C ILE A 48 -2.35 3.23 -1.81
N ARG A 49 -3.59 2.90 -1.45
CA ARG A 49 -4.75 3.40 -2.18
C ARG A 49 -4.82 4.92 -2.11
N ARG A 50 -4.51 5.51 -0.96
CA ARG A 50 -4.46 6.97 -0.83
C ARG A 50 -3.37 7.55 -1.72
N ALA A 51 -2.21 6.91 -1.75
CA ALA A 51 -1.12 7.40 -2.59
C ALA A 51 -1.49 7.31 -4.08
N LEU A 52 -2.17 6.26 -4.49
CA LEU A 52 -2.60 6.10 -5.87
C LEU A 52 -3.69 7.10 -6.25
N ALA A 53 -4.54 7.44 -5.28
CA ALA A 53 -5.67 8.33 -5.52
C ALA A 53 -5.32 9.81 -5.40
N ARG A 54 -4.11 10.14 -4.95
CA ARG A 54 -3.77 11.55 -4.79
C ARG A 54 -3.83 12.24 -6.15
N PRO A 55 -4.30 13.49 -6.18
CA PRO A 55 -4.40 14.20 -7.45
C PRO A 55 -3.05 14.33 -8.08
N HIS A 56 -3.01 14.12 -9.37
CA HIS A 56 -1.83 14.44 -10.14
C HIS A 56 -1.72 15.95 -10.19
N LEU A 57 -0.80 16.48 -9.42
CA LEU A 57 -0.50 17.88 -9.53
C LEU A 57 0.32 18.07 -10.77
N VAL A 58 -0.33 17.89 -11.89
CA VAL A 58 0.36 18.05 -13.15
C VAL A 58 0.47 19.53 -13.42
N PRO A 59 1.67 20.07 -13.49
CA PRO A 59 1.84 21.45 -13.87
C PRO A 59 1.28 21.62 -15.27
N ARG A 60 0.61 22.68 -15.45
CA ARG A 60 0.07 22.97 -16.79
C ARG A 60 1.05 23.77 -17.57
#